data_66fa6360a8ccd5fcda407437d39e4853
#
_entry.id   66fa6360a8ccd5fcda407437d39e4853
#
_cell.length_a   1.000
_cell.length_b   1.000
_cell.length_c   1.000
_cell.angle_alpha   90.00
_cell.angle_beta   90.00
_cell.angle_gamma   90.00
#
_symmetry.space_group_name_H-M   'P 1'
#
loop_
_entity.id
_entity.type
_entity.pdbx_description
1 polymer ?
#
loop_
_entity_poly.entity_id
_entity_poly.type
_entity_poly.pdbx_seq_one_letter_code
_entity_poly.pdbx_strand_id
1 'polypeptide(L)'
;MNSRGHVGLTLTILTPTLAFLSSKGFESTVFLILATTLSTLPDIDLKIGLPHRRYTHNIFFIILSSLFFGYLTSLILGDFNLGLYSTLTSGLIHLIGDLMTYMAFSPLYPISDVCISLRLFKSNDALVNNILLITGVLMLTVYLIT
;
A
#
# COMPACT_ATOMS: atom_id res chain seq x y z
N MET A 1 9.89 0.26 3.28
CA MET A 1 9.74 1.06 4.52
C MET A 1 9.31 0.16 5.66
N ASN A 2 9.11 0.66 6.91
CA ASN A 2 8.43 -0.14 7.94
C ASN A 2 6.90 0.02 7.82
N SER A 3 6.12 -0.79 8.56
CA SER A 3 4.65 -0.79 8.47
C SER A 3 4.02 0.58 8.74
N ARG A 4 4.58 1.40 9.67
CA ARG A 4 4.09 2.75 9.95
C ARG A 4 4.26 3.67 8.73
N GLY A 5 5.40 3.58 8.06
CA GLY A 5 5.69 4.35 6.86
C GLY A 5 4.75 3.98 5.70
N HIS A 6 4.49 2.68 5.46
CA HIS A 6 3.57 2.24 4.42
C HIS A 6 2.13 2.68 4.67
N VAL A 7 1.63 2.51 5.90
CA VAL A 7 0.30 3.02 6.31
C VAL A 7 0.22 4.53 6.13
N GLY A 8 1.23 5.27 6.64
CA GLY A 8 1.27 6.73 6.53
C GLY A 8 1.32 7.22 5.08
N LEU A 9 2.16 6.61 4.23
CA LEU A 9 2.25 6.95 2.81
C LEU A 9 0.93 6.71 2.09
N THR A 10 0.27 5.57 2.35
CA THR A 10 -1.03 5.24 1.75
C THR A 10 -2.08 6.28 2.13
N LEU A 11 -2.20 6.63 3.41
CA LEU A 11 -3.12 7.67 3.86
C LEU A 11 -2.78 9.05 3.27
N THR A 12 -1.49 9.42 3.23
CA THR A 12 -1.04 10.72 2.69
C THR A 12 -1.38 10.89 1.21
N ILE A 13 -1.38 9.80 0.44
CA ILE A 13 -1.70 9.84 -1.00
C ILE A 13 -3.21 9.71 -1.22
N LEU A 14 -3.86 8.71 -0.62
CA LEU A 14 -5.25 8.38 -0.95
C LEU A 14 -6.25 9.37 -0.37
N THR A 15 -6.03 9.86 0.85
CA THR A 15 -6.99 10.73 1.51
C THR A 15 -7.21 12.05 0.74
N PRO A 16 -6.17 12.82 0.36
CA PRO A 16 -6.38 14.02 -0.42
C PRO A 16 -6.88 13.71 -1.83
N THR A 17 -6.53 12.57 -2.42
CA THR A 17 -7.04 12.15 -3.72
C THR A 17 -8.56 11.94 -3.67
N LEU A 18 -9.07 11.24 -2.66
CA LEU A 18 -10.52 11.05 -2.46
C LEU A 18 -11.22 12.37 -2.14
N ALA A 19 -10.62 13.24 -1.34
CA ALA A 19 -11.15 14.57 -1.07
C ALA A 19 -11.26 15.42 -2.35
N PHE A 20 -10.23 15.41 -3.18
CA PHE A 20 -10.20 16.12 -4.47
C PHE A 20 -11.29 15.61 -5.43
N LEU A 21 -11.53 14.31 -5.48
CA LEU A 21 -12.57 13.69 -6.29
C LEU A 21 -13.97 13.88 -5.70
N SER A 22 -14.10 14.59 -4.58
CA SER A 22 -15.36 14.76 -3.83
C SER A 22 -16.05 13.42 -3.52
N SER A 23 -15.25 12.37 -3.42
CA SER A 23 -15.71 11.00 -3.19
C SER A 23 -15.86 10.77 -1.69
N LYS A 24 -17.04 11.09 -1.17
CA LYS A 24 -17.41 10.81 0.22
C LYS A 24 -18.61 9.87 0.25
N GLY A 25 -18.51 8.84 1.07
CA GLY A 25 -19.58 7.87 1.23
C GLY A 25 -19.05 6.54 1.74
N PHE A 26 -19.95 5.58 1.82
CA PHE A 26 -19.62 4.24 2.33
C PHE A 26 -18.51 3.58 1.52
N GLU A 27 -18.62 3.57 0.20
CA GLU A 27 -17.64 2.92 -0.69
C GLU A 27 -16.24 3.54 -0.57
N SER A 28 -16.13 4.87 -0.56
CA SER A 28 -14.85 5.58 -0.40
C SER A 28 -14.21 5.30 0.96
N THR A 29 -15.03 5.23 2.00
CA THR A 29 -14.56 4.92 3.36
C THR A 29 -14.06 3.48 3.43
N VAL A 30 -14.81 2.52 2.90
CA VAL A 30 -14.40 1.10 2.85
C VAL A 30 -13.14 0.94 1.99
N PHE A 31 -13.08 1.60 0.83
CA PHE A 31 -11.87 1.61 -0.01
C PHE A 31 -10.65 2.09 0.77
N LEU A 32 -10.75 3.20 1.50
CA LEU A 32 -9.65 3.76 2.28
C LEU A 32 -9.21 2.82 3.41
N ILE A 33 -10.17 2.21 4.12
CA ILE A 33 -9.91 1.23 5.17
C ILE A 33 -9.17 0.01 4.59
N LEU A 34 -9.69 -0.57 3.52
CA LEU A 34 -9.09 -1.73 2.85
C LEU A 34 -7.68 -1.40 2.34
N ALA A 35 -7.51 -0.30 1.59
CA ALA A 35 -6.23 0.10 1.05
C ALA A 35 -5.19 0.35 2.16
N THR A 36 -5.59 1.00 3.26
CA THR A 36 -4.71 1.26 4.39
C THR A 36 -4.30 -0.03 5.11
N THR A 37 -5.25 -0.93 5.35
CA THR A 37 -5.00 -2.22 6.02
C THR A 37 -4.10 -3.11 5.15
N LEU A 38 -4.35 -3.16 3.84
CA LEU A 38 -3.59 -3.98 2.90
C LEU A 38 -2.27 -3.35 2.45
N SER A 39 -1.99 -2.12 2.87
CA SER A 39 -0.73 -1.43 2.52
C SER A 39 0.53 -2.13 3.01
N THR A 40 0.41 -3.01 4.00
CA THR A 40 1.53 -3.81 4.53
C THR A 40 1.49 -5.27 4.07
N LEU A 41 0.59 -5.61 3.14
CA LEU A 41 0.42 -6.98 2.64
C LEU A 41 1.71 -7.56 2.01
N PRO A 42 2.49 -6.83 1.20
CA PRO A 42 3.73 -7.37 0.67
C PRO A 42 4.75 -7.76 1.75
N ASP A 43 4.74 -7.10 2.91
CA ASP A 43 5.62 -7.42 4.05
C ASP A 43 5.24 -8.73 4.78
N ILE A 44 4.26 -9.48 4.28
CA ILE A 44 3.88 -10.79 4.84
C ILE A 44 5.04 -11.79 4.77
N ASP A 45 5.95 -11.62 3.81
CA ASP A 45 7.17 -12.44 3.67
C ASP A 45 8.00 -12.47 4.95
N LEU A 46 8.09 -11.35 5.67
CA LEU A 46 8.79 -11.25 6.95
C LEU A 46 8.14 -12.13 8.04
N LYS A 47 6.81 -12.30 7.98
CA LYS A 47 6.08 -13.08 8.97
C LYS A 47 6.15 -14.58 8.70
N ILE A 48 6.22 -14.98 7.43
CA ILE A 48 6.25 -16.39 7.00
C ILE A 48 7.67 -16.89 6.71
N GLY A 49 8.71 -16.04 6.94
CA GLY A 49 10.11 -16.43 6.80
C GLY A 49 10.59 -16.61 5.36
N LEU A 50 9.93 -15.98 4.39
CA LEU A 50 10.39 -15.95 3.00
C LEU A 50 11.48 -14.90 2.80
N PRO A 51 12.34 -15.06 1.76
CA PRO A 51 13.30 -14.03 1.38
C PRO A 51 12.60 -12.69 1.13
N HIS A 52 12.90 -11.72 2.01
CA HIS A 52 12.29 -10.39 1.95
C HIS A 52 12.56 -9.70 0.61
N ARG A 53 11.54 -9.03 0.08
CA ARG A 53 11.55 -8.25 -1.16
C ARG A 53 11.78 -9.05 -2.45
N ARG A 54 11.61 -10.37 -2.44
CA ARG A 54 11.76 -11.19 -3.64
C ARG A 54 10.41 -11.65 -4.20
N TYR A 55 9.63 -12.37 -3.41
CA TYR A 55 8.41 -13.02 -3.90
C TYR A 55 7.15 -12.17 -3.77
N THR A 56 7.10 -11.27 -2.82
CA THR A 56 5.92 -10.46 -2.48
C THR A 56 6.01 -9.02 -2.95
N HIS A 57 7.23 -8.50 -3.18
CA HIS A 57 7.48 -7.12 -3.60
C HIS A 57 7.62 -7.00 -5.12
N ASN A 58 6.65 -7.54 -5.86
CA ASN A 58 6.62 -7.48 -7.31
C ASN A 58 5.19 -7.28 -7.83
N ILE A 59 5.07 -6.84 -9.08
CA ILE A 59 3.78 -6.51 -9.71
C ILE A 59 2.87 -7.73 -9.80
N PHE A 60 3.42 -8.93 -10.03
CA PHE A 60 2.63 -10.16 -10.16
C PHE A 60 1.95 -10.53 -8.85
N PHE A 61 2.66 -10.43 -7.72
CA PHE A 61 2.07 -10.65 -6.41
C PHE A 61 0.94 -9.65 -6.12
N ILE A 62 1.14 -8.36 -6.47
CA ILE A 62 0.12 -7.33 -6.29
C ILE A 62 -1.12 -7.65 -7.13
N ILE A 63 -0.96 -8.00 -8.41
CA ILE A 63 -2.10 -8.36 -9.27
C ILE A 63 -2.84 -9.59 -8.71
N LEU A 64 -2.11 -10.64 -8.34
CA LEU A 64 -2.72 -11.87 -7.81
C LEU A 64 -3.48 -11.61 -6.51
N SER A 65 -2.87 -10.86 -5.58
CA SER A 65 -3.52 -10.48 -4.33
C SER A 65 -4.73 -9.55 -4.56
N SER A 66 -4.66 -8.66 -5.55
CA SER A 66 -5.80 -7.79 -5.90
C SER A 66 -6.99 -8.58 -6.43
N LEU A 67 -6.76 -9.57 -7.28
CA LEU A 67 -7.82 -10.49 -7.75
C LEU A 67 -8.41 -11.30 -6.59
N PHE A 68 -7.57 -11.77 -5.68
CA PHE A 68 -8.02 -12.53 -4.50
C PHE A 68 -8.89 -11.67 -3.58
N PHE A 69 -8.45 -10.45 -3.23
CA PHE A 69 -9.24 -9.55 -2.38
C PHE A 69 -10.47 -8.99 -3.10
N GLY A 70 -10.41 -8.80 -4.42
CA GLY A 70 -11.60 -8.50 -5.24
C GLY A 70 -12.65 -9.60 -5.14
N TYR A 71 -12.24 -10.87 -5.24
CA TYR A 71 -13.14 -12.00 -5.05
C TYR A 71 -13.73 -12.06 -3.64
N LEU A 72 -12.91 -11.84 -2.61
CA LEU A 72 -13.40 -11.82 -1.22
C LEU A 72 -14.41 -10.69 -0.97
N THR A 73 -14.16 -9.48 -1.46
CA THR A 73 -15.10 -8.37 -1.31
C THR A 73 -16.38 -8.58 -2.13
N SER A 74 -16.27 -9.24 -3.27
CA SER A 74 -17.47 -9.68 -4.04
C SER A 74 -18.37 -10.61 -3.24
N LEU A 75 -17.78 -11.55 -2.48
CA LEU A 75 -18.55 -12.48 -1.65
C LEU A 75 -19.18 -11.80 -0.40
N ILE A 76 -18.49 -10.83 0.18
CA ILE A 76 -18.88 -10.23 1.47
C ILE A 76 -19.73 -8.97 1.27
N LEU A 77 -19.37 -8.13 0.31
CA LEU A 77 -19.95 -6.80 0.07
C LEU A 77 -20.69 -6.70 -1.27
N GLY A 78 -20.64 -7.73 -2.11
CA GLY A 78 -21.21 -7.70 -3.45
C GLY A 78 -20.43 -6.87 -4.47
N ASP A 79 -19.22 -6.37 -4.13
CA ASP A 79 -18.43 -5.52 -5.00
C ASP A 79 -16.99 -6.05 -5.17
N PHE A 80 -16.73 -6.57 -6.37
CA PHE A 80 -15.40 -7.06 -6.77
C PHE A 80 -14.40 -5.91 -6.94
N ASN A 81 -14.84 -4.79 -7.53
CA ASN A 81 -13.97 -3.68 -7.88
C ASN A 81 -13.39 -2.99 -6.64
N LEU A 82 -14.16 -2.94 -5.57
CA LEU A 82 -13.74 -2.34 -4.31
C LEU A 82 -12.49 -3.03 -3.75
N GLY A 83 -12.47 -4.35 -3.66
CA GLY A 83 -11.30 -5.10 -3.19
C GLY A 83 -10.15 -5.11 -4.20
N LEU A 84 -10.47 -5.22 -5.49
CA LEU A 84 -9.49 -5.19 -6.56
C LEU A 84 -8.69 -3.87 -6.52
N TYR A 85 -9.38 -2.73 -6.61
CA TYR A 85 -8.71 -1.44 -6.70
C TYR A 85 -8.05 -1.00 -5.39
N SER A 86 -8.64 -1.29 -4.23
CA SER A 86 -8.01 -0.96 -2.95
C SER A 86 -6.69 -1.71 -2.76
N THR A 87 -6.66 -3.02 -3.10
CA THR A 87 -5.45 -3.84 -2.99
C THR A 87 -4.40 -3.45 -4.04
N LEU A 88 -4.82 -3.25 -5.28
CA LEU A 88 -3.94 -2.83 -6.37
C LEU A 88 -3.26 -1.49 -6.04
N THR A 89 -4.05 -0.51 -5.66
CA THR A 89 -3.55 0.84 -5.36
C THR A 89 -2.61 0.83 -4.15
N SER A 90 -2.99 0.15 -3.06
CA SER A 90 -2.15 0.07 -1.86
C SER A 90 -0.85 -0.69 -2.13
N GLY A 91 -0.89 -1.77 -2.90
CA GLY A 91 0.28 -2.53 -3.30
C GLY A 91 1.26 -1.72 -4.15
N LEU A 92 0.75 -0.93 -5.11
CA LEU A 92 1.58 -0.01 -5.91
C LEU A 92 2.20 1.09 -5.04
N ILE A 93 1.44 1.69 -4.12
CA ILE A 93 1.97 2.68 -3.16
C ILE A 93 3.04 2.04 -2.27
N HIS A 94 2.86 0.79 -1.84
CA HIS A 94 3.87 0.04 -1.08
C HIS A 94 5.18 -0.07 -1.86
N LEU A 95 5.14 -0.51 -3.14
CA LEU A 95 6.34 -0.62 -3.98
C LEU A 95 7.00 0.76 -4.18
N ILE A 96 6.23 1.83 -4.37
CA ILE A 96 6.76 3.20 -4.46
C ILE A 96 7.49 3.58 -3.17
N GLY A 97 6.89 3.29 -2.01
CA GLY A 97 7.52 3.54 -0.71
C GLY A 97 8.82 2.75 -0.53
N ASP A 98 8.87 1.52 -0.99
CA ASP A 98 10.08 0.70 -0.92
C ASP A 98 11.14 1.10 -1.95
N LEU A 99 10.72 1.58 -3.11
CA LEU A 99 11.63 2.16 -4.12
C LEU A 99 12.44 3.33 -3.56
N MET A 100 11.85 4.13 -2.66
CA MET A 100 12.53 5.27 -2.02
C MET A 100 13.62 4.84 -1.02
N THR A 101 13.62 3.58 -0.54
CA THR A 101 14.58 3.12 0.47
C THR A 101 15.89 2.63 -0.13
N TYR A 102 16.93 2.41 0.72
CA TYR A 102 18.22 1.84 0.28
C TYR A 102 18.15 0.38 -0.13
N MET A 103 17.16 -0.37 0.36
CA MET A 103 17.03 -1.79 0.01
C MET A 103 16.37 -1.94 -1.35
N ALA A 104 17.12 -2.45 -2.31
CA ALA A 104 16.62 -2.73 -3.66
C ALA A 104 15.67 -3.94 -3.68
N PHE A 105 14.77 -3.97 -4.65
CA PHE A 105 13.88 -5.09 -4.95
C PHE A 105 13.65 -5.21 -6.45
N SER A 106 13.15 -6.36 -6.90
CA SER A 106 12.90 -6.66 -8.32
C SER A 106 11.41 -6.58 -8.63
N PRO A 107 10.88 -5.45 -9.13
CA PRO A 107 9.44 -5.25 -9.33
C PRO A 107 8.84 -6.16 -10.40
N LEU A 108 9.64 -6.69 -11.31
CA LEU A 108 9.23 -7.57 -12.41
C LEU A 108 9.58 -9.04 -12.20
N TYR A 109 10.02 -9.43 -10.99
CA TYR A 109 10.24 -10.84 -10.68
C TYR A 109 8.95 -11.65 -10.88
N PRO A 110 8.96 -12.86 -11.50
CA PRO A 110 10.14 -13.68 -11.92
C PRO A 110 10.63 -13.41 -13.36
N ILE A 111 10.03 -12.48 -14.12
CA ILE A 111 10.42 -12.24 -15.51
C ILE A 111 11.80 -11.58 -15.57
N SER A 112 12.10 -10.69 -14.60
CA SER A 112 13.36 -9.96 -14.55
C SER A 112 13.86 -9.86 -13.10
N ASP A 113 15.14 -10.16 -12.89
CA ASP A 113 15.84 -10.02 -11.61
C ASP A 113 16.48 -8.63 -11.44
N VAL A 114 16.19 -7.67 -12.31
CA VAL A 114 16.72 -6.30 -12.20
C VAL A 114 16.20 -5.65 -10.92
N CYS A 115 17.14 -5.36 -10.02
CA CYS A 115 16.83 -4.69 -8.75
C CYS A 115 16.92 -3.17 -8.89
N ILE A 116 15.94 -2.47 -8.35
CA ILE A 116 15.88 -1.00 -8.36
C ILE A 116 15.76 -0.43 -6.95
N SER A 117 16.30 0.77 -6.74
CA SER A 117 16.22 1.55 -5.50
C SER A 117 16.68 2.98 -5.75
N LEU A 118 15.98 3.97 -5.20
CA LEU A 118 16.35 5.40 -5.25
C LEU A 118 17.31 5.80 -4.12
N ARG A 119 17.45 4.97 -3.09
CA ARG A 119 18.38 5.16 -1.96
C ARG A 119 18.25 6.50 -1.24
N LEU A 120 17.03 6.97 -1.01
CA LEU A 120 16.79 8.25 -0.35
C LEU A 120 16.94 8.18 1.17
N PHE A 121 16.43 7.10 1.81
CA PHE A 121 16.49 6.89 3.25
C PHE A 121 16.50 5.40 3.62
N LYS A 122 16.84 5.10 4.88
CA LYS A 122 16.82 3.72 5.39
C LYS A 122 15.37 3.27 5.63
N SER A 123 15.06 2.00 5.33
CA SER A 123 13.70 1.46 5.52
C SER A 123 13.20 1.55 6.98
N ASN A 124 14.10 1.51 7.96
CA ASN A 124 13.81 1.65 9.38
C ASN A 124 14.05 3.06 9.93
N ASP A 125 14.19 4.09 9.07
CA ASP A 125 14.35 5.48 9.51
C ASP A 125 13.11 5.92 10.29
N ALA A 126 13.28 6.15 11.60
CA ALA A 126 12.16 6.45 12.49
C ALA A 126 11.54 7.81 12.19
N LEU A 127 12.36 8.79 11.80
CA LEU A 127 11.89 10.17 11.52
C LEU A 127 11.00 10.18 10.28
N VAL A 128 11.46 9.61 9.17
CA VAL A 128 10.70 9.56 7.91
C VAL A 128 9.40 8.77 8.09
N ASN A 129 9.46 7.57 8.68
CA ASN A 129 8.29 6.73 8.87
C ASN A 129 7.24 7.36 9.81
N ASN A 130 7.68 8.09 10.85
CA ASN A 130 6.76 8.77 11.76
C ASN A 130 6.17 10.04 11.13
N ILE A 131 6.95 10.82 10.37
CA ILE A 131 6.42 11.98 9.63
C ILE A 131 5.33 11.53 8.67
N LEU A 132 5.57 10.50 7.87
CA LEU A 132 4.56 9.96 6.95
C LEU A 132 3.29 9.53 7.69
N LEU A 133 3.44 8.81 8.82
CA LEU A 133 2.29 8.38 9.61
C LEU A 133 1.49 9.57 10.16
N ILE A 134 2.18 10.54 10.77
CA ILE A 134 1.52 11.73 11.35
C ILE A 134 0.82 12.52 10.24
N THR A 135 1.49 12.76 9.12
CA THR A 135 0.88 13.47 7.98
C THR A 135 -0.34 12.72 7.44
N GLY A 136 -0.24 11.40 7.27
CA GLY A 136 -1.36 10.59 6.80
C GLY A 136 -2.56 10.63 7.75
N VAL A 137 -2.31 10.54 9.07
CA VAL A 137 -3.38 10.65 10.08
C VAL A 137 -4.00 12.03 10.09
N LEU A 138 -3.21 13.10 9.98
CA LEU A 138 -3.74 14.47 9.89
C LEU A 138 -4.62 14.65 8.64
N MET A 139 -4.19 14.17 7.47
CA MET A 139 -4.98 14.20 6.24
C MET A 139 -6.30 13.44 6.40
N LEU A 140 -6.25 12.25 7.01
CA LEU A 140 -7.45 11.47 7.31
C LEU A 140 -8.41 12.22 8.25
N THR A 141 -7.87 12.85 9.30
CA THR A 141 -8.69 13.64 10.24
C THR A 141 -9.40 14.78 9.52
N VAL A 142 -8.68 15.53 8.70
CA VAL A 142 -9.27 16.63 7.89
C VAL A 142 -10.37 16.07 6.97
N TYR A 143 -10.09 14.97 6.25
CA TYR A 143 -11.07 14.34 5.34
C TYR A 143 -12.37 13.91 6.03
N LEU A 144 -12.28 13.44 7.29
CA LEU A 144 -13.46 12.99 8.05
C LEU A 144 -14.27 14.14 8.62
N ILE A 145 -13.66 15.32 8.84
CA ILE A 145 -14.34 16.50 9.43
C ILE A 145 -14.98 17.39 8.35
N THR A 146 -14.37 17.46 7.16
CA THR A 146 -14.87 18.28 6.03
C THR A 146 -15.87 17.53 5.16
#